data_ba46d88cfd276553886e03c5b4798288
#
_entry.id   ba46d88cfd276553886e03c5b4798288
#
_cell.length_a   1.000
_cell.length_b   1.000
_cell.length_c   1.000
_cell.angle_alpha   90.00
_cell.angle_beta   90.00
_cell.angle_gamma   90.00
#
_symmetry.space_group_name_H-M   'P 1'
#
loop_
_entity.id
_entity.type
_entity.pdbx_description
1 polymer ?
#
loop_
_entity_poly.entity_id
_entity_poly.type
_entity_poly.pdbx_seq_one_letter_code
_entity_poly.pdbx_strand_id
1 'polypeptide(L)'
;MTYTNGDEVELFVNGKSYGVKKNEDGKSKNKLKWDGIKYAPGYVEAVARKDGKVVAKHRIETVGKAKKLVLEADNAEWNADGIDLQHIKITAVDSRGRKVYLAEDQLKFRVEGDAEIVGVDNGNIVSHELHKVNERKLFHGTALVILRAGQNPSDVKLIVESDGFKPVEIALQTK
;
A
#
# COMPACT_ATOMS: atom_id res chain seq x y z
N MET A 1 1.02 -12.72 15.83
CA MET A 1 -0.30 -13.30 15.63
C MET A 1 -0.52 -13.55 14.15
N THR A 2 -1.09 -14.72 13.78
CA THR A 2 -1.46 -15.09 12.41
C THR A 2 -2.92 -15.52 12.37
N TYR A 3 -3.56 -15.34 11.22
CA TYR A 3 -4.87 -15.89 10.91
C TYR A 3 -4.71 -16.90 9.79
N THR A 4 -5.36 -18.05 9.90
CA THR A 4 -5.25 -19.15 8.92
C THR A 4 -6.49 -20.03 8.93
N ASN A 5 -6.81 -20.60 7.78
CA ASN A 5 -7.73 -21.74 7.62
C ASN A 5 -6.98 -23.07 7.43
N GLY A 6 -5.65 -23.06 7.56
CA GLY A 6 -4.83 -24.26 7.60
C GLY A 6 -4.88 -24.93 8.97
N ASP A 7 -4.39 -26.16 9.05
CA ASP A 7 -4.41 -26.98 10.27
C ASP A 7 -3.37 -26.52 11.28
N GLU A 8 -2.26 -25.97 10.79
CA GLU A 8 -1.16 -25.51 11.63
C GLU A 8 -0.36 -24.40 10.95
N VAL A 9 0.35 -23.63 11.77
CA VAL A 9 1.30 -22.62 11.32
C VAL A 9 2.60 -22.74 12.09
N GLU A 10 3.71 -22.68 11.37
CA GLU A 10 5.04 -22.48 11.93
C GLU A 10 5.48 -21.04 11.74
N LEU A 11 5.99 -20.42 12.81
CA LEU A 11 6.50 -19.04 12.78
C LEU A 11 8.02 -19.02 12.80
N PHE A 12 8.60 -18.23 11.90
CA PHE A 12 10.02 -18.00 11.84
C PHE A 12 10.34 -16.52 12.06
N VAL A 13 11.43 -16.23 12.76
CA VAL A 13 12.03 -14.90 12.89
C VAL A 13 13.48 -15.02 12.47
N ASN A 14 13.85 -14.34 11.40
CA ASN A 14 15.22 -14.39 10.83
C ASN A 14 15.72 -15.83 10.62
N GLY A 15 14.86 -16.73 10.12
CA GLY A 15 15.17 -18.13 9.88
C GLY A 15 15.09 -19.05 11.11
N LYS A 16 15.00 -18.52 12.32
CA LYS A 16 14.83 -19.31 13.53
C LYS A 16 13.35 -19.63 13.73
N SER A 17 13.00 -20.93 13.87
CA SER A 17 11.66 -21.35 14.20
C SER A 17 11.30 -20.99 15.66
N TYR A 18 10.10 -20.47 15.84
CA TYR A 18 9.44 -20.24 17.13
C TYR A 18 8.34 -21.25 17.41
N GLY A 19 8.39 -22.36 16.68
CA GLY A 19 7.52 -23.53 16.86
C GLY A 19 6.25 -23.47 16.03
N VAL A 20 5.61 -24.64 15.98
CA VAL A 20 4.34 -24.89 15.30
C VAL A 20 3.20 -24.73 16.29
N LYS A 21 2.13 -24.06 15.84
CA LYS A 21 0.86 -24.02 16.56
C LYS A 21 -0.25 -24.59 15.69
N LYS A 22 -1.07 -25.45 16.28
CA LYS A 22 -2.21 -26.08 15.62
C LYS A 22 -3.44 -25.20 15.71
N ASN A 23 -4.19 -25.15 14.61
CA ASN A 23 -5.48 -24.52 14.53
C ASN A 23 -6.54 -25.53 14.98
N GLU A 24 -6.82 -25.56 16.27
CA GLU A 24 -7.81 -26.47 16.84
C GLU A 24 -9.23 -25.91 16.62
N ASP A 25 -10.10 -26.71 16.03
CA ASP A 25 -11.49 -26.35 15.79
C ASP A 25 -12.18 -25.87 17.07
N GLY A 26 -12.80 -24.70 16.98
CA GLY A 26 -13.56 -24.06 18.05
C GLY A 26 -12.74 -23.36 19.14
N LYS A 27 -11.44 -23.64 19.29
CA LYS A 27 -10.60 -23.05 20.33
C LYS A 27 -9.78 -21.87 19.84
N SER A 28 -9.09 -22.01 18.69
CA SER A 28 -8.21 -20.98 18.14
C SER A 28 -8.96 -19.92 17.34
N LYS A 29 -10.17 -20.21 16.85
CA LYS A 29 -10.96 -19.33 15.95
C LYS A 29 -10.11 -18.83 14.77
N ASN A 30 -9.31 -19.72 14.16
CA ASN A 30 -8.38 -19.42 13.08
C ASN A 30 -7.29 -18.39 13.45
N LYS A 31 -7.05 -18.15 14.74
CA LYS A 31 -6.12 -17.15 15.25
C LYS A 31 -5.06 -17.80 16.12
N LEU A 32 -3.83 -17.75 15.67
CA LEU A 32 -2.68 -18.31 16.38
C LEU A 32 -1.76 -17.19 16.87
N LYS A 33 -1.32 -17.26 18.13
CA LYS A 33 -0.52 -16.23 18.77
C LYS A 33 0.76 -16.83 19.35
N TRP A 34 1.90 -16.22 19.07
CA TRP A 34 3.18 -16.47 19.73
C TRP A 34 3.49 -15.31 20.66
N ASP A 35 3.83 -15.60 21.90
CA ASP A 35 4.18 -14.61 22.92
C ASP A 35 5.70 -14.62 23.15
N GLY A 36 6.24 -13.52 23.74
CA GLY A 36 7.64 -13.43 24.13
C GLY A 36 8.63 -13.21 22.97
N ILE A 37 8.16 -12.97 21.76
CA ILE A 37 9.03 -12.66 20.62
C ILE A 37 9.47 -11.20 20.71
N LYS A 38 10.78 -10.99 20.89
CA LYS A 38 11.38 -9.65 20.86
C LYS A 38 11.59 -9.22 19.42
N TYR A 39 11.35 -7.94 19.15
CA TYR A 39 11.67 -7.36 17.85
C TYR A 39 13.17 -7.47 17.55
N ALA A 40 13.48 -7.91 16.35
CA ALA A 40 14.82 -7.87 15.77
C ALA A 40 14.68 -7.47 14.28
N PRO A 41 15.55 -6.57 13.77
CA PRO A 41 15.57 -6.26 12.35
C PRO A 41 15.73 -7.51 11.50
N GLY A 42 15.06 -7.54 10.36
CA GLY A 42 15.06 -8.70 9.45
C GLY A 42 13.67 -9.07 9.01
N TYR A 43 13.23 -10.30 9.23
CA TYR A 43 11.90 -10.73 8.81
C TYR A 43 11.20 -11.66 9.80
N VAL A 44 9.87 -11.65 9.72
CA VAL A 44 8.99 -12.64 10.34
C VAL A 44 8.25 -13.36 9.22
N GLU A 45 8.28 -14.68 9.20
CA GLU A 45 7.60 -15.51 8.21
C GLU A 45 6.69 -16.53 8.90
N ALA A 46 5.44 -16.61 8.43
CA ALA A 46 4.48 -17.62 8.85
C ALA A 46 4.27 -18.60 7.69
N VAL A 47 4.38 -19.90 7.98
CA VAL A 47 4.19 -20.99 7.02
C VAL A 47 3.00 -21.83 7.48
N ALA A 48 1.88 -21.74 6.74
CA ALA A 48 0.67 -22.51 7.02
C ALA A 48 0.68 -23.84 6.28
N ARG A 49 0.25 -24.91 6.98
CA ARG A 49 0.10 -26.25 6.41
C ARG A 49 -1.33 -26.75 6.59
N LYS A 50 -1.77 -27.55 5.64
CA LYS A 50 -3.02 -28.32 5.69
C LYS A 50 -2.74 -29.71 5.17
N ASP A 51 -3.19 -30.72 5.90
CA ASP A 51 -2.89 -32.14 5.61
C ASP A 51 -1.38 -32.39 5.40
N GLY A 52 -0.55 -31.74 6.24
CA GLY A 52 0.91 -31.82 6.19
C GLY A 52 1.58 -31.06 5.04
N LYS A 53 0.81 -30.49 4.10
CA LYS A 53 1.34 -29.73 2.93
C LYS A 53 1.32 -28.24 3.19
N VAL A 54 2.37 -27.54 2.72
CA VAL A 54 2.42 -26.07 2.76
C VAL A 54 1.37 -25.51 1.80
N VAL A 55 0.42 -24.74 2.35
CA VAL A 55 -0.66 -24.11 1.57
C VAL A 55 -0.52 -22.59 1.45
N ALA A 56 0.19 -21.94 2.37
CA ALA A 56 0.45 -20.51 2.32
C ALA A 56 1.73 -20.14 3.06
N LYS A 57 2.35 -19.03 2.60
CA LYS A 57 3.44 -18.35 3.30
C LYS A 57 3.16 -16.86 3.31
N HIS A 58 3.41 -16.22 4.43
CA HIS A 58 3.35 -14.76 4.54
C HIS A 58 4.58 -14.26 5.28
N ARG A 59 5.27 -13.28 4.70
CA ARG A 59 6.49 -12.71 5.23
C ARG A 59 6.38 -11.20 5.35
N ILE A 60 6.79 -10.67 6.50
CA ILE A 60 6.90 -9.24 6.78
C ILE A 60 8.36 -8.94 7.08
N GLU A 61 8.89 -7.88 6.48
CA GLU A 61 10.30 -7.50 6.63
C GLU A 61 10.44 -6.11 7.24
N THR A 62 11.52 -5.91 7.97
CA THR A 62 11.96 -4.57 8.38
C THR A 62 12.35 -3.79 7.12
N VAL A 63 11.73 -2.64 6.95
CA VAL A 63 11.99 -1.75 5.82
C VAL A 63 13.03 -0.70 6.17
N GLY A 64 13.70 -0.15 5.17
CA GLY A 64 14.60 0.99 5.31
C GLY A 64 13.83 2.33 5.37
N LYS A 65 14.57 3.44 5.29
CA LYS A 65 13.96 4.77 5.12
C LYS A 65 13.30 4.84 3.75
N ALA A 66 12.20 5.58 3.65
CA ALA A 66 11.58 5.91 2.37
C ALA A 66 12.57 6.63 1.45
N LYS A 67 12.60 6.26 0.18
CA LYS A 67 13.57 6.77 -0.82
C LYS A 67 12.90 7.28 -2.08
N LYS A 68 11.75 6.74 -2.43
CA LYS A 68 11.00 7.13 -3.63
C LYS A 68 9.51 6.91 -3.44
N LEU A 69 8.73 7.60 -4.25
CA LEU A 69 7.31 7.37 -4.44
C LEU A 69 7.08 6.47 -5.65
N VAL A 70 6.09 5.60 -5.58
CA VAL A 70 5.59 4.78 -6.69
C VAL A 70 4.13 5.15 -6.89
N LEU A 71 3.76 5.41 -8.15
CA LEU A 71 2.43 5.78 -8.59
C LEU A 71 1.82 4.61 -9.36
N GLU A 72 0.59 4.24 -9.02
CA GLU A 72 -0.15 3.13 -9.65
C GLU A 72 -1.56 3.61 -9.99
N ALA A 73 -1.92 3.55 -11.27
CA ALA A 73 -3.27 3.80 -11.75
C ALA A 73 -4.12 2.52 -11.61
N ASP A 74 -5.41 2.66 -11.28
CA ASP A 74 -6.30 1.52 -11.08
C ASP A 74 -6.90 0.99 -12.39
N ASN A 75 -7.10 1.82 -13.39
CA ASN A 75 -7.69 1.43 -14.68
C ASN A 75 -6.70 1.62 -15.83
N ALA A 76 -6.74 0.67 -16.77
CA ALA A 76 -5.98 0.76 -18.02
C ALA A 76 -6.70 1.62 -19.08
N GLU A 77 -8.03 1.74 -18.98
CA GLU A 77 -8.87 2.54 -19.86
C GLU A 77 -9.50 3.68 -19.10
N TRP A 78 -9.50 4.87 -19.71
CA TRP A 78 -10.03 6.09 -19.11
C TRP A 78 -10.68 6.95 -20.21
N ASN A 79 -12.00 7.16 -20.12
CA ASN A 79 -12.78 7.79 -21.17
C ASN A 79 -12.85 9.29 -20.99
N ALA A 80 -12.69 10.04 -22.09
CA ALA A 80 -12.82 11.50 -22.12
C ALA A 80 -14.29 11.93 -22.21
N ASP A 81 -15.10 11.56 -21.23
CA ASP A 81 -16.55 11.83 -21.19
C ASP A 81 -16.94 12.90 -20.15
N GLY A 82 -15.97 13.48 -19.47
CA GLY A 82 -16.16 14.52 -18.44
C GLY A 82 -16.62 13.98 -17.09
N ILE A 83 -16.79 12.67 -16.93
CA ILE A 83 -17.26 12.05 -15.70
C ILE A 83 -16.42 10.85 -15.25
N ASP A 84 -15.69 10.17 -16.16
CA ASP A 84 -14.91 8.99 -15.85
C ASP A 84 -13.73 9.33 -14.92
N LEU A 85 -13.48 8.44 -13.96
CA LEU A 85 -12.53 8.66 -12.88
C LEU A 85 -11.34 7.71 -12.99
N GLN A 86 -10.17 8.24 -12.65
CA GLN A 86 -8.93 7.49 -12.50
C GLN A 86 -8.40 7.66 -11.07
N HIS A 87 -8.19 6.55 -10.37
CA HIS A 87 -7.59 6.57 -9.05
C HIS A 87 -6.10 6.30 -9.15
N ILE A 88 -5.28 7.19 -8.62
CA ILE A 88 -3.83 7.04 -8.58
C ILE A 88 -3.41 6.81 -7.15
N LYS A 89 -2.99 5.60 -6.86
CA LYS A 89 -2.40 5.24 -5.57
C LYS A 89 -0.93 5.63 -5.54
N ILE A 90 -0.53 6.30 -4.47
CA ILE A 90 0.85 6.71 -4.23
C ILE A 90 1.38 5.92 -3.04
N THR A 91 2.55 5.31 -3.20
CA THR A 91 3.18 4.51 -2.14
C THR A 91 4.63 4.94 -1.93
N ALA A 92 4.99 5.28 -0.69
CA ALA A 92 6.37 5.52 -0.31
C ALA A 92 7.10 4.18 -0.12
N VAL A 93 8.22 4.01 -0.80
CA VAL A 93 8.99 2.76 -0.75
C VAL A 93 10.47 3.02 -0.43
N ASP A 94 11.13 2.00 0.14
CA ASP A 94 12.56 2.01 0.41
C ASP A 94 13.40 1.73 -0.87
N SER A 95 14.72 1.64 -0.72
CA SER A 95 15.64 1.35 -1.83
C SER A 95 15.41 -0.02 -2.49
N ARG A 96 14.70 -0.92 -1.83
CA ARG A 96 14.34 -2.26 -2.35
C ARG A 96 12.92 -2.34 -2.89
N GLY A 97 12.18 -1.20 -2.95
CA GLY A 97 10.80 -1.16 -3.42
C GLY A 97 9.77 -1.63 -2.38
N ARG A 98 10.15 -1.78 -1.11
CA ARG A 98 9.23 -2.22 -0.05
C ARG A 98 8.53 -1.01 0.56
N LYS A 99 7.23 -1.12 0.78
CA LYS A 99 6.40 -0.06 1.37
C LYS A 99 6.90 0.35 2.77
N VAL A 100 7.08 1.65 2.97
CA VAL A 100 7.51 2.24 4.25
C VAL A 100 6.30 2.80 4.99
N TYR A 101 5.76 2.03 5.91
CA TYR A 101 4.54 2.37 6.67
C TYR A 101 4.66 3.60 7.57
N LEU A 102 5.88 4.04 7.90
CA LEU A 102 6.13 5.21 8.77
C LEU A 102 6.36 6.50 7.96
N ALA A 103 6.22 6.48 6.64
CA ALA A 103 6.31 7.69 5.83
C ALA A 103 5.02 8.50 5.97
N GLU A 104 5.17 9.78 6.36
CA GLU A 104 4.08 10.75 6.62
C GLU A 104 4.34 12.09 5.91
N ASP A 105 5.17 12.07 4.87
CA ASP A 105 5.57 13.28 4.15
C ASP A 105 4.35 13.94 3.50
N GLN A 106 4.37 15.29 3.45
CA GLN A 106 3.37 16.08 2.71
C GLN A 106 3.65 15.94 1.21
N LEU A 107 2.61 15.59 0.46
CA LEU A 107 2.63 15.53 -0.99
C LEU A 107 1.85 16.70 -1.57
N LYS A 108 2.33 17.23 -2.70
CA LYS A 108 1.65 18.22 -3.54
C LYS A 108 1.42 17.64 -4.92
N PHE A 109 0.27 17.94 -5.49
CA PHE A 109 -0.17 17.36 -6.76
C PHE A 109 -0.41 18.42 -7.79
N ARG A 110 0.01 18.14 -9.03
CA ARG A 110 -0.27 18.96 -10.21
C ARG A 110 -0.65 18.03 -11.36
N VAL A 111 -1.71 18.38 -12.06
CA VAL A 111 -2.16 17.68 -13.27
C VAL A 111 -1.92 18.57 -14.49
N GLU A 112 -1.49 17.94 -15.58
CA GLU A 112 -1.36 18.53 -16.91
C GLU A 112 -2.23 17.73 -17.88
N GLY A 113 -2.78 18.37 -18.93
CA GLY A 113 -3.74 17.77 -19.86
C GLY A 113 -5.21 18.06 -19.51
N ASP A 114 -6.15 17.47 -20.26
CA ASP A 114 -7.59 17.67 -20.05
C ASP A 114 -8.12 16.73 -18.94
N ALA A 115 -7.74 17.04 -17.70
CA ALA A 115 -8.21 16.36 -16.50
C ALA A 115 -8.07 17.27 -15.29
N GLU A 116 -8.80 16.96 -14.21
CA GLU A 116 -8.74 17.71 -12.95
C GLU A 116 -8.64 16.78 -11.73
N ILE A 117 -8.05 17.29 -10.65
CA ILE A 117 -8.05 16.62 -9.35
C ILE A 117 -9.40 16.89 -8.67
N VAL A 118 -10.21 15.85 -8.49
CA VAL A 118 -11.53 15.96 -7.85
C VAL A 118 -11.52 15.51 -6.39
N GLY A 119 -10.46 14.82 -5.98
CA GLY A 119 -10.30 14.42 -4.59
C GLY A 119 -8.92 13.86 -4.27
N VAL A 120 -8.56 13.96 -2.99
CA VAL A 120 -7.38 13.36 -2.41
C VAL A 120 -7.72 12.69 -1.08
N ASP A 121 -7.10 11.55 -0.79
CA ASP A 121 -7.31 10.81 0.46
C ASP A 121 -6.03 10.05 0.86
N ASN A 122 -6.01 9.51 2.06
CA ASN A 122 -4.94 8.63 2.56
C ASN A 122 -5.47 7.52 3.50
N GLY A 123 -6.80 7.46 3.70
CA GLY A 123 -7.45 6.48 4.60
C GLY A 123 -7.32 6.81 6.10
N ASN A 124 -6.83 7.98 6.46
CA ASN A 124 -6.77 8.41 7.86
C ASN A 124 -8.10 9.01 8.31
N ILE A 125 -8.94 8.20 8.96
CA ILE A 125 -10.30 8.56 9.40
C ILE A 125 -10.33 9.66 10.48
N VAL A 126 -9.20 9.97 11.11
CA VAL A 126 -9.09 11.03 12.12
C VAL A 126 -8.40 12.29 11.58
N SER A 127 -8.06 12.32 10.28
CA SER A 127 -7.46 13.49 9.65
C SER A 127 -8.52 14.60 9.46
N HIS A 128 -8.09 15.84 9.69
CA HIS A 128 -8.87 17.04 9.39
C HIS A 128 -8.44 17.73 8.09
N GLU A 129 -7.56 17.10 7.30
CA GLU A 129 -7.15 17.62 6.00
C GLU A 129 -8.34 17.61 5.03
N LEU A 130 -8.44 18.65 4.20
CA LEU A 130 -9.49 18.74 3.19
C LEU A 130 -9.29 17.70 2.08
N HIS A 131 -10.39 17.19 1.53
CA HIS A 131 -10.34 16.21 0.43
C HIS A 131 -10.33 16.85 -0.97
N LYS A 132 -10.77 18.10 -1.11
CA LYS A 132 -10.81 18.84 -2.40
C LYS A 132 -9.70 19.90 -2.46
N VAL A 133 -8.47 19.44 -2.39
CA VAL A 133 -7.25 20.24 -2.46
C VAL A 133 -6.18 19.49 -3.26
N ASN A 134 -5.10 20.17 -3.60
CA ASN A 134 -4.01 19.58 -4.38
C ASN A 134 -2.82 19.15 -3.50
N GLU A 135 -3.11 18.72 -2.26
CA GLU A 135 -2.08 18.25 -1.33
C GLU A 135 -2.66 17.24 -0.33
N ARG A 136 -1.85 16.30 0.12
CA ARG A 136 -2.23 15.32 1.15
C ARG A 136 -0.98 14.72 1.79
N LYS A 137 -1.01 14.51 3.11
CA LYS A 137 0.02 13.71 3.78
C LYS A 137 -0.08 12.24 3.41
N LEU A 138 1.06 11.57 3.38
CA LEU A 138 1.06 10.11 3.44
C LEU A 138 0.51 9.65 4.79
N PHE A 139 -0.27 8.59 4.77
CA PHE A 139 -0.70 7.85 5.96
C PHE A 139 -0.40 6.37 5.78
N HIS A 140 0.34 5.81 6.74
CA HIS A 140 0.90 4.46 6.59
C HIS A 140 1.63 4.26 5.25
N GLY A 141 2.36 5.30 4.81
CA GLY A 141 3.14 5.29 3.58
C GLY A 141 2.32 5.31 2.29
N THR A 142 1.04 5.69 2.32
CA THR A 142 0.18 5.79 1.13
C THR A 142 -0.64 7.08 1.10
N ALA A 143 -0.98 7.50 -0.11
CA ALA A 143 -2.02 8.49 -0.42
C ALA A 143 -2.74 8.10 -1.71
N LEU A 144 -3.88 8.71 -1.97
CA LEU A 144 -4.71 8.54 -3.16
C LEU A 144 -5.00 9.90 -3.78
N VAL A 145 -4.91 9.98 -5.10
CA VAL A 145 -5.41 11.10 -5.90
C VAL A 145 -6.47 10.56 -6.83
N ILE A 146 -7.59 11.26 -6.94
CA ILE A 146 -8.70 10.94 -7.84
C ILE A 146 -8.72 12.02 -8.91
N LEU A 147 -8.52 11.61 -10.16
CA LEU A 147 -8.61 12.44 -11.34
C LEU A 147 -9.94 12.21 -12.04
N ARG A 148 -10.53 13.26 -12.58
CA ARG A 148 -11.66 13.20 -13.50
C ARG A 148 -11.20 13.59 -14.89
N ALA A 149 -11.56 12.80 -15.89
CA ALA A 149 -11.31 13.14 -17.30
C ALA A 149 -12.05 14.39 -17.73
N GLY A 150 -11.46 15.15 -18.64
CA GLY A 150 -12.17 16.17 -19.40
C GLY A 150 -13.03 15.58 -20.52
N GLN A 151 -13.47 16.43 -21.45
CA GLN A 151 -14.33 16.01 -22.57
C GLN A 151 -13.55 15.76 -23.86
N ASN A 152 -12.25 16.02 -23.86
CA ASN A 152 -11.42 15.85 -25.05
C ASN A 152 -10.34 14.80 -24.78
N PRO A 153 -10.18 13.78 -25.64
CA PRO A 153 -9.05 12.85 -25.53
C PRO A 153 -7.73 13.59 -25.47
N SER A 154 -6.90 13.26 -24.49
CA SER A 154 -5.63 13.94 -24.29
C SER A 154 -4.61 13.05 -23.55
N ASP A 155 -3.34 13.41 -23.71
CA ASP A 155 -2.30 12.94 -22.80
C ASP A 155 -2.44 13.71 -21.48
N VAL A 156 -2.50 12.98 -20.39
CA VAL A 156 -2.63 13.51 -19.03
C VAL A 156 -1.41 13.11 -18.22
N LYS A 157 -0.90 14.02 -17.41
CA LYS A 157 0.21 13.77 -16.53
C LYS A 157 -0.13 14.21 -15.11
N LEU A 158 -0.03 13.29 -14.15
CA LEU A 158 -0.04 13.64 -12.72
C LEU A 158 1.41 13.73 -12.24
N ILE A 159 1.76 14.88 -11.66
CA ILE A 159 3.07 15.17 -11.05
C ILE A 159 2.88 15.24 -9.55
N VAL A 160 3.75 14.54 -8.82
CA VAL A 160 3.75 14.49 -7.35
C VAL A 160 5.07 14.99 -6.83
N GLU A 161 5.01 16.01 -5.98
CA GLU A 161 6.16 16.67 -5.36
C GLU A 161 6.10 16.53 -3.83
N SER A 162 7.26 16.49 -3.19
CA SER A 162 7.41 16.49 -1.74
C SER A 162 8.85 16.87 -1.37
N ASP A 163 9.04 17.53 -0.25
CA ASP A 163 10.38 17.90 0.24
C ASP A 163 11.26 16.69 0.56
N GLY A 164 10.64 15.54 0.88
CA GLY A 164 11.33 14.29 1.23
C GLY A 164 11.75 13.41 0.06
N PHE A 165 11.26 13.70 -1.18
CA PHE A 165 11.44 12.85 -2.35
C PHE A 165 11.78 13.66 -3.60
N LYS A 166 12.43 13.00 -4.56
CA LYS A 166 12.49 13.55 -5.91
C LYS A 166 11.08 13.57 -6.51
N PRO A 167 10.71 14.61 -7.26
CA PRO A 167 9.44 14.63 -7.99
C PRO A 167 9.28 13.39 -8.85
N VAL A 168 8.05 12.87 -8.88
CA VAL A 168 7.68 11.70 -9.71
C VAL A 168 6.43 12.02 -10.51
N GLU A 169 6.28 11.38 -11.66
CA GLU A 169 5.14 11.58 -12.53
C GLU A 169 4.61 10.24 -13.06
N ILE A 170 3.33 10.22 -13.40
CA ILE A 170 2.69 9.15 -14.16
C ILE A 170 2.01 9.76 -15.39
N ALA A 171 2.31 9.19 -16.56
CA ALA A 171 1.65 9.53 -17.79
C ALA A 171 0.44 8.62 -18.01
N LEU A 172 -0.68 9.21 -18.37
CA LEU A 172 -1.97 8.60 -18.60
C LEU A 172 -2.52 9.10 -19.93
N GLN A 173 -3.51 8.43 -20.48
CA GLN A 173 -4.18 8.86 -21.71
C GLN A 173 -5.68 8.66 -21.56
N THR A 174 -6.46 9.68 -21.92
CA THR A 174 -7.91 9.58 -22.09
C THR A 174 -8.25 9.30 -23.56
N LYS A 175 -9.32 8.57 -23.82
CA LYS A 175 -9.77 8.16 -25.16
C LYS A 175 -11.14 8.72 -25.46
#